data_139ce61a90f6bcf49b6b949010c653a4
#
_entry.id   139ce61a90f6bcf49b6b949010c653a4
#
_cell.length_a   1.000
_cell.length_b   1.000
_cell.length_c   1.000
_cell.angle_alpha   90.00
_cell.angle_beta   90.00
_cell.angle_gamma   90.00
#
_symmetry.space_group_name_H-M   'P 1'
#
loop_
_entity.id
_entity.type
_entity.pdbx_description
1 polymer ?
#
loop_
_entity_poly.entity_id
_entity_poly.type
_entity_poly.pdbx_seq_one_letter_code
_entity_poly.pdbx_strand_id
1 'polypeptide(L)'
;MSCLWVFIDGFTGSGKSTVGSALAREFGGRLVALDDCVQGWDALASSMEQVAVALRGLAGGGRAVLPQWDWVAMAPGEPLVLGFEPVYVFEGSGALYLAYLLRDAGVSMRKVWVDAPDGVRHERIARRDDYLWDVAKWEAQERFCKRSWAGLDGFVDQVIINQ
;
A
#
# COMPACT_ATOMS: atom_id res chain seq x y z
N MET A 1 -18.02 -14.23 8.90
CA MET A 1 -17.21 -14.76 7.80
C MET A 1 -15.79 -14.24 7.96
N SER A 2 -14.82 -15.13 7.81
CA SER A 2 -13.42 -14.74 7.87
C SER A 2 -12.99 -14.06 6.57
N CYS A 3 -12.22 -12.99 6.67
CA CYS A 3 -11.60 -12.36 5.54
C CYS A 3 -10.09 -12.23 5.80
N LEU A 4 -9.35 -12.20 4.73
CA LEU A 4 -7.90 -12.02 4.76
C LEU A 4 -7.53 -10.75 4.02
N TRP A 5 -6.78 -9.89 4.68
CA TRP A 5 -6.23 -8.68 4.08
C TRP A 5 -4.72 -8.83 3.97
N VAL A 6 -4.24 -8.83 2.74
CA VAL A 6 -2.81 -8.92 2.43
C VAL A 6 -2.31 -7.51 2.14
N PHE A 7 -1.25 -7.10 2.84
CA PHE A 7 -0.64 -5.79 2.68
C PHE A 7 0.75 -5.97 2.09
N ILE A 8 1.02 -5.32 0.97
CA ILE A 8 2.28 -5.42 0.26
C ILE A 8 2.90 -4.04 0.12
N ASP A 9 4.00 -3.84 0.79
CA ASP A 9 4.74 -2.59 0.83
C ASP A 9 6.17 -2.81 0.32
N GLY A 10 6.85 -1.75 0.07
CA GLY A 10 8.23 -1.68 -0.35
C GLY A 10 8.52 -0.26 -0.83
N PHE A 11 9.78 0.12 -0.83
CA PHE A 11 10.14 1.42 -1.39
C PHE A 11 9.81 1.48 -2.88
N THR A 12 9.53 2.68 -3.38
CA THR A 12 9.25 2.88 -4.80
C THR A 12 10.33 2.22 -5.68
N GLY A 13 9.90 1.56 -6.75
CA GLY A 13 10.79 0.80 -7.63
C GLY A 13 11.15 -0.60 -7.15
N SER A 14 10.63 -1.08 -6.01
CA SER A 14 10.94 -2.42 -5.47
C SER A 14 10.26 -3.58 -6.21
N GLY A 15 9.21 -3.31 -6.99
CA GLY A 15 8.45 -4.35 -7.69
C GLY A 15 7.22 -4.84 -6.94
N LYS A 16 6.76 -4.09 -5.94
CA LYS A 16 5.59 -4.46 -5.13
C LYS A 16 4.30 -4.63 -5.94
N SER A 17 4.10 -3.86 -7.00
CA SER A 17 2.91 -3.99 -7.87
C SER A 17 2.87 -5.35 -8.57
N THR A 18 4.02 -5.85 -9.05
CA THR A 18 4.12 -7.17 -9.66
C THR A 18 3.83 -8.27 -8.65
N VAL A 19 4.39 -8.16 -7.45
CA VAL A 19 4.12 -9.10 -6.34
C VAL A 19 2.64 -9.04 -5.95
N GLY A 20 2.07 -7.85 -5.84
CA GLY A 20 0.66 -7.63 -5.50
C GLY A 20 -0.28 -8.30 -6.49
N SER A 21 -0.04 -8.11 -7.78
CA SER A 21 -0.85 -8.75 -8.83
C SER A 21 -0.74 -10.27 -8.80
N ALA A 22 0.46 -10.81 -8.56
CA ALA A 22 0.67 -12.25 -8.46
C ALA A 22 -0.07 -12.85 -7.24
N LEU A 23 0.03 -12.22 -6.09
CA LEU A 23 -0.65 -12.68 -4.86
C LEU A 23 -2.17 -12.55 -4.97
N ALA A 24 -2.66 -11.49 -5.59
CA ALA A 24 -4.10 -11.33 -5.82
C ALA A 24 -4.65 -12.47 -6.67
N ARG A 25 -3.94 -12.88 -7.72
CA ARG A 25 -4.33 -14.03 -8.54
C ARG A 25 -4.24 -15.34 -7.77
N GLU A 26 -3.16 -15.54 -7.01
CA GLU A 26 -2.95 -16.76 -6.23
C GLU A 26 -4.06 -16.97 -5.19
N PHE A 27 -4.45 -15.92 -4.47
CA PHE A 27 -5.50 -15.98 -3.45
C PHE A 27 -6.91 -15.80 -3.99
N GLY A 28 -7.08 -15.48 -5.27
CA GLY A 28 -8.39 -15.10 -5.81
C GLY A 28 -8.94 -13.83 -5.17
N GLY A 29 -8.06 -12.91 -4.78
CA GLY A 29 -8.40 -11.70 -4.05
C GLY A 29 -8.58 -10.47 -4.94
N ARG A 30 -9.26 -9.46 -4.39
CA ARG A 30 -9.39 -8.17 -5.04
C ARG A 30 -8.17 -7.30 -4.75
N LEU A 31 -7.52 -6.82 -5.80
CA LEU A 31 -6.37 -5.93 -5.71
C LEU A 31 -6.82 -4.47 -5.56
N VAL A 32 -6.24 -3.79 -4.60
CA VAL A 32 -6.42 -2.34 -4.39
C VAL A 32 -5.06 -1.67 -4.46
N ALA A 33 -4.88 -0.78 -5.43
CA ALA A 33 -3.66 0.01 -5.59
C ALA A 33 -3.72 1.22 -4.66
N LEU A 34 -2.94 1.19 -3.57
CA LEU A 34 -2.95 2.27 -2.59
C LEU A 34 -2.35 3.58 -3.12
N ASP A 35 -1.48 3.50 -4.12
CA ASP A 35 -0.92 4.71 -4.72
C ASP A 35 -2.00 5.61 -5.33
N ASP A 36 -3.11 5.02 -5.77
CA ASP A 36 -4.27 5.77 -6.26
C ASP A 36 -5.05 6.46 -5.14
N CYS A 37 -4.82 6.09 -3.89
CA CYS A 37 -5.46 6.71 -2.73
C CYS A 37 -4.64 7.88 -2.16
N VAL A 38 -3.40 8.05 -2.57
CA VAL A 38 -2.51 9.10 -2.04
C VAL A 38 -2.84 10.43 -2.70
N GLN A 39 -3.20 11.42 -1.89
CA GLN A 39 -3.76 12.70 -2.33
C GLN A 39 -2.64 13.71 -2.65
N GLY A 40 -1.74 13.33 -3.56
CA GLY A 40 -0.65 14.18 -4.02
C GLY A 40 0.71 13.79 -3.46
N TRP A 41 1.75 14.47 -3.91
CA TRP A 41 3.16 14.13 -3.64
C TRP A 41 3.58 14.22 -2.17
N ASP A 42 2.84 14.96 -1.34
CA ASP A 42 3.22 15.24 0.05
C ASP A 42 2.31 14.56 1.08
N ALA A 43 1.43 13.66 0.66
CA ALA A 43 0.31 13.20 1.47
C ALA A 43 0.31 11.69 1.74
N LEU A 44 1.47 11.02 1.75
CA LEU A 44 1.50 9.56 1.92
C LEU A 44 0.92 9.12 3.26
N ALA A 45 1.47 9.59 4.37
CA ALA A 45 1.02 9.19 5.70
C ALA A 45 -0.42 9.60 5.97
N SER A 46 -0.78 10.86 5.68
CA SER A 46 -2.14 11.36 5.92
C SER A 46 -3.19 10.63 5.07
N SER A 47 -2.84 10.25 3.85
CA SER A 47 -3.74 9.46 3.00
C SER A 47 -3.95 8.05 3.55
N MET A 48 -2.89 7.40 4.05
CA MET A 48 -3.03 6.08 4.69
C MET A 48 -3.89 6.15 5.96
N GLU A 49 -3.79 7.24 6.72
CA GLU A 49 -4.66 7.48 7.88
C GLU A 49 -6.13 7.59 7.47
N GLN A 50 -6.43 8.30 6.40
CA GLN A 50 -7.79 8.40 5.84
C GLN A 50 -8.30 7.04 5.36
N VAL A 51 -7.47 6.29 4.65
CA VAL A 51 -7.80 4.93 4.19
C VAL A 51 -8.08 4.02 5.38
N ALA A 52 -7.28 4.11 6.45
CA ALA A 52 -7.49 3.32 7.67
C ALA A 52 -8.88 3.59 8.28
N VAL A 53 -9.28 4.85 8.39
CA VAL A 53 -10.62 5.20 8.90
C VAL A 53 -11.71 4.55 8.06
N ALA A 54 -11.61 4.65 6.73
CA ALA A 54 -12.59 4.04 5.83
C ALA A 54 -12.62 2.51 5.94
N LEU A 55 -11.45 1.87 6.00
CA LEU A 55 -11.36 0.41 6.08
C LEU A 55 -11.85 -0.16 7.41
N ARG A 56 -11.85 0.61 8.50
CA ARG A 56 -12.46 0.19 9.75
C ARG A 56 -13.96 -0.08 9.60
N GLY A 57 -14.65 0.71 8.76
CA GLY A 57 -16.04 0.45 8.42
C GLY A 57 -16.23 -0.88 7.70
N LEU A 58 -15.35 -1.19 6.77
CA LEU A 58 -15.36 -2.47 6.05
C LEU A 58 -15.03 -3.65 6.98
N ALA A 59 -14.05 -3.49 7.87
CA ALA A 59 -13.69 -4.50 8.87
C ALA A 59 -14.86 -4.81 9.81
N GLY A 60 -15.71 -3.83 10.10
CA GLY A 60 -16.91 -3.99 10.91
C GLY A 60 -18.11 -4.57 10.16
N GLY A 61 -17.94 -5.00 8.92
CA GLY A 61 -19.01 -5.60 8.11
C GLY A 61 -19.80 -4.64 7.22
N GLY A 62 -19.38 -3.36 7.17
CA GLY A 62 -19.98 -2.36 6.30
C GLY A 62 -19.25 -2.19 4.98
N ARG A 63 -19.15 -0.96 4.52
CA ARG A 63 -18.45 -0.57 3.30
C ARG A 63 -17.30 0.37 3.63
N ALA A 64 -16.36 0.49 2.68
CA ALA A 64 -15.37 1.54 2.69
C ALA A 64 -15.48 2.38 1.41
N VAL A 65 -15.33 3.68 1.57
CA VAL A 65 -15.23 4.63 0.45
C VAL A 65 -13.84 5.22 0.52
N LEU A 66 -12.99 4.84 -0.44
CA LEU A 66 -11.59 5.26 -0.47
C LEU A 66 -11.45 6.48 -1.38
N PRO A 67 -10.95 7.62 -0.88
CA PRO A 67 -10.60 8.74 -1.75
C PRO A 67 -9.59 8.28 -2.81
N GLN A 68 -9.77 8.78 -4.03
CA GLN A 68 -8.86 8.52 -5.14
C GLN A 68 -8.22 9.81 -5.59
N TRP A 69 -7.01 9.72 -6.16
CA TRP A 69 -6.28 10.83 -6.71
C TRP A 69 -5.95 10.57 -8.17
N ASP A 70 -6.30 11.52 -9.02
CA ASP A 70 -5.93 11.48 -10.43
C ASP A 70 -4.57 12.14 -10.59
N TRP A 71 -3.52 11.32 -10.78
CA TRP A 71 -2.15 11.78 -10.91
C TRP A 71 -1.88 12.54 -12.22
N VAL A 72 -2.73 12.39 -13.23
CA VAL A 72 -2.63 13.14 -14.48
C VAL A 72 -3.22 14.53 -14.32
N ALA A 73 -4.45 14.60 -13.80
CA ALA A 73 -5.13 15.87 -13.55
C ALA A 73 -4.60 16.59 -12.30
N MET A 74 -3.85 15.90 -11.44
CA MET A 74 -3.39 16.37 -10.13
C MET A 74 -4.55 16.89 -9.28
N ALA A 75 -5.62 16.09 -9.18
CA ALA A 75 -6.86 16.44 -8.52
C ALA A 75 -7.56 15.19 -7.97
N PRO A 76 -8.51 15.34 -7.02
CA PRO A 76 -9.33 14.21 -6.58
C PRO A 76 -10.07 13.53 -7.75
N GLY A 77 -10.00 12.20 -7.76
CA GLY A 77 -10.73 11.38 -8.73
C GLY A 77 -12.01 10.79 -8.14
N GLU A 78 -12.66 9.91 -8.90
CA GLU A 78 -13.86 9.20 -8.49
C GLU A 78 -13.52 8.26 -7.31
N PRO A 79 -14.23 8.36 -6.16
CA PRO A 79 -13.97 7.49 -5.03
C PRO A 79 -14.17 6.01 -5.35
N LEU A 80 -13.37 5.15 -4.72
CA LEU A 80 -13.48 3.70 -4.84
C LEU A 80 -14.32 3.15 -3.69
N VAL A 81 -15.39 2.45 -4.01
CA VAL A 81 -16.26 1.82 -3.02
C VAL A 81 -15.91 0.34 -2.89
N LEU A 82 -15.60 -0.09 -1.66
CA LEU A 82 -15.29 -1.47 -1.33
C LEU A 82 -16.41 -2.07 -0.47
N GLY A 83 -16.89 -3.25 -0.87
CA GLY A 83 -17.77 -4.09 -0.07
C GLY A 83 -17.05 -5.33 0.44
N PHE A 84 -17.80 -6.30 0.93
CA PHE A 84 -17.22 -7.55 1.41
C PHE A 84 -16.54 -8.32 0.27
N GLU A 85 -15.30 -8.74 0.55
CA GLU A 85 -14.55 -9.70 -0.26
C GLU A 85 -13.85 -10.69 0.69
N PRO A 86 -13.75 -11.98 0.33
CA PRO A 86 -13.01 -12.94 1.17
C PRO A 86 -11.54 -12.58 1.32
N VAL A 87 -10.93 -12.01 0.26
CA VAL A 87 -9.53 -11.62 0.25
C VAL A 87 -9.38 -10.27 -0.42
N TYR A 88 -8.70 -9.36 0.25
CA TYR A 88 -8.18 -8.13 -0.34
C TYR A 88 -6.66 -8.17 -0.38
N VAL A 89 -6.10 -7.64 -1.45
CA VAL A 89 -4.66 -7.38 -1.55
C VAL A 89 -4.47 -5.87 -1.72
N PHE A 90 -3.97 -5.23 -0.67
CA PHE A 90 -3.65 -3.80 -0.66
C PHE A 90 -2.15 -3.66 -0.96
N GLU A 91 -1.81 -3.07 -2.09
CA GLU A 91 -0.41 -2.87 -2.44
C GLU A 91 -0.11 -1.41 -2.70
N GLY A 92 1.07 -0.99 -2.31
CA GLY A 92 1.56 0.36 -2.54
C GLY A 92 2.45 0.85 -1.41
N SER A 93 3.05 2.00 -1.63
CA SER A 93 3.81 2.71 -0.59
C SER A 93 2.93 2.98 0.61
N GLY A 94 3.41 2.68 1.80
CA GLY A 94 2.66 2.89 3.03
C GLY A 94 1.68 1.77 3.40
N ALA A 95 1.64 0.66 2.65
CA ALA A 95 0.72 -0.45 2.94
C ALA A 95 0.94 -1.05 4.33
N LEU A 96 2.19 -1.18 4.78
CA LEU A 96 2.46 -1.70 6.13
C LEU A 96 2.17 -0.66 7.22
N TYR A 97 2.29 0.61 6.93
CA TYR A 97 1.80 1.66 7.82
C TYR A 97 0.28 1.56 7.99
N LEU A 98 -0.43 1.35 6.90
CA LEU A 98 -1.87 1.10 6.92
C LEU A 98 -2.22 -0.14 7.75
N ALA A 99 -1.51 -1.24 7.56
CA ALA A 99 -1.69 -2.46 8.37
C ALA A 99 -1.43 -2.19 9.85
N TYR A 100 -0.42 -1.40 10.18
CA TYR A 100 -0.13 -0.98 11.54
C TYR A 100 -1.28 -0.17 12.15
N LEU A 101 -1.84 0.78 11.40
CA LEU A 101 -3.00 1.57 11.83
C LEU A 101 -4.24 0.70 12.07
N LEU A 102 -4.36 -0.42 11.36
CA LEU A 102 -5.50 -1.34 11.44
C LEU A 102 -5.24 -2.58 12.30
N ARG A 103 -4.13 -2.63 13.04
CA ARG A 103 -3.70 -3.82 13.79
C ARG A 103 -4.72 -4.33 14.82
N ASP A 104 -5.61 -3.45 15.26
CA ASP A 104 -6.67 -3.75 16.23
C ASP A 104 -8.07 -3.88 15.60
N ALA A 105 -8.16 -3.89 14.28
CA ALA A 105 -9.44 -3.91 13.56
C ALA A 105 -10.14 -5.30 13.52
N GLY A 106 -9.48 -6.33 14.03
CA GLY A 106 -10.08 -7.68 14.10
C GLY A 106 -10.07 -8.44 12.78
N VAL A 107 -9.23 -8.05 11.83
CA VAL A 107 -9.09 -8.69 10.52
C VAL A 107 -7.81 -9.51 10.49
N SER A 108 -7.88 -10.71 9.90
CA SER A 108 -6.69 -11.51 9.61
C SER A 108 -5.84 -10.78 8.57
N MET A 109 -4.55 -10.64 8.86
CA MET A 109 -3.63 -9.89 8.01
C MET A 109 -2.43 -10.73 7.62
N ARG A 110 -1.96 -10.55 6.39
CA ARG A 110 -0.65 -11.00 5.95
C ARG A 110 0.14 -9.78 5.48
N LYS A 111 1.33 -9.59 6.04
CA LYS A 111 2.13 -8.39 5.85
C LYS A 111 3.43 -8.75 5.14
N VAL A 112 3.60 -8.22 3.94
CA VAL A 112 4.71 -8.54 3.03
C VAL A 112 5.50 -7.26 2.73
N TRP A 113 6.81 -7.34 2.93
CA TRP A 113 7.75 -6.31 2.50
C TRP A 113 8.51 -6.80 1.27
N VAL A 114 8.47 -6.02 0.20
CA VAL A 114 9.25 -6.28 -1.02
C VAL A 114 10.48 -5.39 -1.00
N ASP A 115 11.63 -6.01 -0.95
CA ASP A 115 12.91 -5.32 -0.88
C ASP A 115 13.67 -5.44 -2.21
N ALA A 116 14.39 -4.39 -2.56
CA ALA A 116 15.30 -4.37 -3.69
C ALA A 116 16.43 -3.39 -3.41
N PRO A 117 17.65 -3.65 -3.91
CA PRO A 117 18.77 -2.72 -3.73
C PRO A 117 18.45 -1.33 -4.28
N ASP A 118 18.94 -0.28 -3.62
CA ASP A 118 18.66 1.11 -4.00
C ASP A 118 19.02 1.40 -5.46
N GLY A 119 20.17 0.92 -5.93
CA GLY A 119 20.59 1.11 -7.31
C GLY A 119 19.62 0.48 -8.32
N VAL A 120 19.11 -0.70 -8.00
CA VAL A 120 18.12 -1.41 -8.83
C VAL A 120 16.81 -0.64 -8.87
N ARG A 121 16.35 -0.16 -7.71
CA ARG A 121 15.12 0.62 -7.62
C ARG A 121 15.20 1.92 -8.40
N HIS A 122 16.29 2.67 -8.23
CA HIS A 122 16.49 3.94 -8.91
C HIS A 122 16.63 3.77 -10.42
N GLU A 123 17.26 2.71 -10.87
CA GLU A 123 17.33 2.37 -12.29
C GLU A 123 15.95 2.06 -12.88
N ARG A 124 15.13 1.29 -12.15
CA ARG A 124 13.74 0.98 -12.56
C ARG A 124 12.89 2.25 -12.64
N ILE A 125 13.02 3.15 -11.67
CA ILE A 125 12.31 4.44 -11.66
C ILE A 125 12.71 5.25 -12.89
N ALA A 126 14.01 5.37 -13.18
CA ALA A 126 14.51 6.14 -14.30
C ALA A 126 14.02 5.59 -15.66
N ARG A 127 13.86 4.28 -15.77
CA ARG A 127 13.33 3.66 -16.99
C ARG A 127 11.82 3.77 -17.13
N ARG A 128 11.09 3.69 -16.01
CA ARG A 128 9.62 3.72 -16.00
C ARG A 128 9.07 5.12 -16.22
N ASP A 129 9.67 6.09 -15.55
CA ASP A 129 9.15 7.46 -15.48
C ASP A 129 9.85 8.34 -16.51
N ASP A 130 9.06 8.94 -17.39
CA ASP A 130 9.51 9.85 -18.44
C ASP A 130 9.47 11.33 -18.02
N TYR A 131 9.22 11.59 -16.74
CA TYR A 131 9.15 12.90 -16.13
C TYR A 131 10.03 12.95 -14.88
N LEU A 132 10.51 14.16 -14.55
CA LEU A 132 11.30 14.38 -13.36
C LEU A 132 10.39 14.59 -12.15
N TRP A 133 10.73 13.92 -11.04
CA TRP A 133 10.06 14.10 -9.77
C TRP A 133 11.04 13.88 -8.62
N ASP A 134 10.69 14.37 -7.43
CA ASP A 134 11.56 14.32 -6.27
C ASP A 134 11.47 12.94 -5.57
N VAL A 135 12.25 11.99 -6.06
CA VAL A 135 12.33 10.63 -5.53
C VAL A 135 12.77 10.63 -4.06
N ALA A 136 13.75 11.47 -3.72
CA ALA A 136 14.28 11.51 -2.35
C ALA A 136 13.22 12.00 -1.35
N LYS A 137 12.40 12.97 -1.73
CA LYS A 137 11.30 13.46 -0.91
C LYS A 137 10.23 12.39 -0.70
N TRP A 138 9.90 11.65 -1.73
CA TRP A 138 8.95 10.54 -1.64
C TRP A 138 9.50 9.42 -0.73
N GLU A 139 10.74 9.02 -0.93
CA GLU A 139 11.37 8.00 -0.09
C GLU A 139 11.49 8.44 1.37
N ALA A 140 11.63 9.73 1.66
CA ALA A 140 11.59 10.23 3.02
C ALA A 140 10.22 10.00 3.68
N GLN A 141 9.13 10.16 2.93
CA GLN A 141 7.78 9.83 3.41
C GLN A 141 7.61 8.33 3.61
N GLU A 142 8.14 7.51 2.70
CA GLU A 142 8.12 6.06 2.84
C GLU A 142 8.87 5.60 4.10
N ARG A 143 10.02 6.19 4.39
CA ARG A 143 10.78 5.89 5.62
C ARG A 143 10.05 6.34 6.87
N PHE A 144 9.36 7.48 6.82
CA PHE A 144 8.53 7.93 7.93
C PHE A 144 7.46 6.88 8.27
N CYS A 145 6.74 6.39 7.27
CA CYS A 145 5.74 5.35 7.46
C CYS A 145 6.36 4.06 8.00
N LYS A 146 7.51 3.68 7.49
CA LYS A 146 8.22 2.45 7.90
C LYS A 146 8.62 2.48 9.37
N ARG A 147 8.98 3.64 9.92
CA ARG A 147 9.40 3.76 11.33
C ARG A 147 8.31 3.32 12.32
N SER A 148 7.04 3.39 11.96
CA SER A 148 5.95 2.98 12.85
C SER A 148 5.94 1.49 13.17
N TRP A 149 6.39 0.65 12.25
CA TRP A 149 6.32 -0.81 12.40
C TRP A 149 7.68 -1.51 12.34
N ALA A 150 8.73 -0.86 11.85
CA ALA A 150 10.03 -1.50 11.61
C ALA A 150 10.70 -2.02 12.88
N GLY A 151 10.44 -1.40 14.04
CA GLY A 151 10.97 -1.82 15.33
C GLY A 151 10.14 -2.89 16.05
N LEU A 152 9.04 -3.34 15.46
CA LEU A 152 8.16 -4.33 16.07
C LEU A 152 8.55 -5.73 15.60
N ASP A 153 9.04 -6.55 16.54
CA ASP A 153 9.42 -7.94 16.25
C ASP A 153 8.24 -8.73 15.71
N GLY A 154 8.46 -9.44 14.59
CA GLY A 154 7.44 -10.30 13.99
C GLY A 154 6.28 -9.56 13.33
N PHE A 155 6.35 -8.24 13.17
CA PHE A 155 5.28 -7.50 12.49
C PHE A 155 5.16 -7.91 11.02
N VAL A 156 6.28 -7.99 10.30
CA VAL A 156 6.30 -8.43 8.89
C VAL A 156 6.31 -9.96 8.84
N ASP A 157 5.38 -10.54 8.08
CA ASP A 157 5.25 -11.99 7.96
C ASP A 157 6.21 -12.57 6.91
N GLN A 158 6.54 -11.79 5.87
CA GLN A 158 7.38 -12.24 4.77
C GLN A 158 8.14 -11.07 4.15
N VAL A 159 9.42 -11.30 3.86
CA VAL A 159 10.24 -10.38 3.06
C VAL A 159 10.56 -11.06 1.73
N ILE A 160 10.26 -10.39 0.64
CA ILE A 160 10.58 -10.84 -0.72
C ILE A 160 11.72 -9.98 -1.23
N ILE A 161 12.84 -10.62 -1.55
CA ILE A 161 13.99 -9.94 -2.16
C ILE A 161 13.82 -9.97 -3.68
N ASN A 162 13.72 -8.80 -4.27
CA ASN A 162 13.50 -8.63 -5.71
C ASN A 162 14.71 -7.94 -6.34
N GLN A 163 15.56 -8.72 -6.97
CA GLN A 163 16.83 -8.26 -7.57
C GLN A 163 16.69 -7.93 -9.05
#